data_3a80ba37dad2398080df119e63d04a94
#
_entry.id   3a80ba37dad2398080df119e63d04a94
#
_cell.length_a   1.000
_cell.length_b   1.000
_cell.length_c   1.000
_cell.angle_alpha   90.00
_cell.angle_beta   90.00
_cell.angle_gamma   90.00
#
_symmetry.space_group_name_H-M   'P 1'
#
loop_
_entity.id
_entity.type
_entity.pdbx_description
1 polymer ?
#
loop_
_entity_poly.entity_id
_entity_poly.type
_entity_poly.pdbx_seq_one_letter_code
_entity_poly.pdbx_strand_id
1 'polypeptide(L)'
;VQHSVPAWLIFGMFFIMIPLSNVMAMERQTNTITRLRIARASSFSLIMAKLIPYFFINQLQFIGMIALGYFVLPALDMPTFSLTGSYYAYAVLSCAISLAALGYGLLISVIAKTTEQAVVLGGGGIIIMAAIGGIMVPTYVMPEIMQTIAQFSPMGWALTGFQNLLLNQYDLSQIQQPL
;
A
#
# COMPACT_ATOMS: atom_id res chain seq x y z
N VAL A 1 -3.50 -2.04 19.76
CA VAL A 1 -3.44 -0.77 19.00
C VAL A 1 -2.17 -0.69 18.17
N GLN A 2 -1.00 -1.03 18.72
CA GLN A 2 0.30 -0.93 18.01
C GLN A 2 0.42 -1.88 16.81
N HIS A 3 -0.32 -2.98 16.76
CA HIS A 3 -0.41 -3.86 15.59
C HIS A 3 -1.52 -3.41 14.63
N SER A 4 -2.68 -3.06 15.17
CA SER A 4 -3.88 -2.81 14.36
C SER A 4 -3.79 -1.53 13.54
N VAL A 5 -3.23 -0.45 14.09
CA VAL A 5 -3.12 0.84 13.36
C VAL A 5 -2.21 0.72 12.14
N PRO A 6 -0.97 0.18 12.24
CA PRO A 6 -0.13 -0.05 11.05
C PRO A 6 -0.77 -1.00 10.04
N ALA A 7 -1.41 -2.06 10.51
CA ALA A 7 -2.04 -3.05 9.64
C ALA A 7 -3.14 -2.43 8.77
N TRP A 8 -4.08 -1.70 9.39
CA TRP A 8 -5.16 -1.04 8.66
C TRP A 8 -4.68 0.14 7.82
N LEU A 9 -3.62 0.84 8.25
CA LEU A 9 -2.98 1.89 7.48
C LEU A 9 -2.42 1.33 6.16
N ILE A 10 -1.63 0.25 6.22
CA ILE A 10 -1.05 -0.40 5.04
C ILE A 10 -2.15 -0.94 4.14
N PHE A 11 -3.16 -1.59 4.71
CA PHE A 11 -4.31 -2.07 3.97
C PHE A 11 -4.99 -0.94 3.20
N GLY A 12 -5.27 0.19 3.87
CA GLY A 12 -5.84 1.38 3.25
C GLY A 12 -4.97 1.97 2.14
N MET A 13 -3.64 2.01 2.31
CA MET A 13 -2.71 2.50 1.30
C MET A 13 -2.74 1.66 0.02
N PHE A 14 -2.94 0.34 0.11
CA PHE A 14 -3.04 -0.51 -1.07
C PHE A 14 -4.36 -0.32 -1.83
N PHE A 15 -5.42 0.17 -1.18
CA PHE A 15 -6.69 0.47 -1.87
C PHE A 15 -6.58 1.58 -2.93
N ILE A 16 -5.52 2.41 -2.91
CA ILE A 16 -5.25 3.41 -3.94
C ILE A 16 -5.13 2.79 -5.35
N MET A 17 -4.82 1.50 -5.42
CA MET A 17 -4.75 0.80 -6.70
C MET A 17 -6.11 0.71 -7.42
N ILE A 18 -7.22 0.69 -6.68
CA ILE A 18 -8.57 0.57 -7.28
C ILE A 18 -8.86 1.77 -8.19
N PRO A 19 -8.84 3.04 -7.72
CA PRO A 19 -9.07 4.16 -8.60
C PRO A 19 -8.01 4.27 -9.70
N LEU A 20 -6.74 3.95 -9.42
CA LEU A 20 -5.68 3.97 -10.42
C LEU A 20 -5.94 2.98 -11.55
N SER A 21 -6.22 1.72 -11.22
CA SER A 21 -6.49 0.67 -12.22
C SER A 21 -7.78 0.93 -12.99
N ASN A 22 -8.82 1.47 -12.34
CA ASN A 22 -10.07 1.85 -12.97
C ASN A 22 -9.88 2.95 -14.01
N VAL A 23 -9.17 4.03 -13.69
CA VAL A 23 -8.88 5.11 -14.63
C VAL A 23 -8.15 4.56 -15.84
N MET A 24 -7.15 3.70 -15.64
CA MET A 24 -6.38 3.12 -16.74
C MET A 24 -7.21 2.14 -17.58
N ALA A 25 -8.08 1.35 -16.97
CA ALA A 25 -8.99 0.46 -17.69
C ALA A 25 -10.04 1.26 -18.52
N MET A 26 -10.62 2.30 -17.92
CA MET A 26 -11.58 3.19 -18.58
C MET A 26 -10.96 3.91 -19.78
N GLU A 27 -9.73 4.40 -19.68
CA GLU A 27 -9.04 5.04 -20.79
C GLU A 27 -8.77 4.10 -21.97
N ARG A 28 -8.59 2.82 -21.71
CA ARG A 28 -8.50 1.81 -22.78
C ARG A 28 -9.86 1.58 -23.44
N GLN A 29 -10.92 1.43 -22.64
CA GLN A 29 -12.27 1.23 -23.15
C GLN A 29 -12.76 2.41 -24.02
N THR A 30 -12.41 3.62 -23.64
CA THR A 30 -12.81 4.85 -24.36
C THR A 30 -11.84 5.24 -25.49
N ASN A 31 -10.83 4.41 -25.79
CA ASN A 31 -9.79 4.68 -26.78
C ASN A 31 -9.01 6.00 -26.55
N THR A 32 -9.06 6.54 -25.34
CA THR A 32 -8.36 7.77 -24.97
C THR A 32 -6.83 7.63 -25.13
N ILE A 33 -6.30 6.47 -24.79
CA ILE A 33 -4.86 6.16 -24.96
C ILE A 33 -4.46 6.25 -26.43
N THR A 34 -5.29 5.77 -27.36
CA THR A 34 -5.02 5.84 -28.79
C THR A 34 -4.97 7.29 -29.27
N ARG A 35 -5.90 8.13 -28.83
CA ARG A 35 -5.90 9.58 -29.15
C ARG A 35 -4.66 10.29 -28.63
N LEU A 36 -4.23 10.00 -27.40
CA LEU A 36 -3.03 10.57 -26.79
C LEU A 36 -1.75 10.12 -27.51
N ARG A 37 -1.70 8.88 -28.01
CA ARG A 37 -0.59 8.39 -28.85
C ARG A 37 -0.51 9.12 -30.19
N ILE A 38 -1.64 9.39 -30.83
CA ILE A 38 -1.69 10.19 -32.08
C ILE A 38 -1.14 11.61 -31.83
N ALA A 39 -1.40 12.18 -30.64
CA ALA A 39 -0.84 13.46 -30.20
C ALA A 39 0.65 13.39 -29.78
N ARG A 40 1.35 12.27 -30.09
CA ARG A 40 2.78 12.03 -29.77
C ARG A 40 3.12 12.02 -28.28
N ALA A 41 2.16 11.79 -27.39
CA ALA A 41 2.46 11.60 -25.98
C ALA A 41 3.23 10.28 -25.76
N SER A 42 4.35 10.31 -25.03
CA SER A 42 5.11 9.11 -24.72
C SER A 42 4.36 8.24 -23.70
N SER A 43 4.46 6.92 -23.83
CA SER A 43 3.85 5.99 -22.87
C SER A 43 4.34 6.21 -21.43
N PHE A 44 5.62 6.56 -21.27
CA PHE A 44 6.20 6.89 -19.98
C PHE A 44 5.54 8.13 -19.36
N SER A 45 5.38 9.20 -20.14
CA SER A 45 4.72 10.43 -19.67
C SER A 45 3.28 10.19 -19.24
N LEU A 46 2.54 9.34 -19.99
CA LEU A 46 1.16 8.99 -19.67
C LEU A 46 1.04 8.21 -18.36
N ILE A 47 1.98 7.31 -18.10
CA ILE A 47 2.02 6.55 -16.84
C ILE A 47 2.41 7.46 -15.68
N MET A 48 3.47 8.27 -15.83
CA MET A 48 3.93 9.16 -14.77
C MET A 48 2.89 10.21 -14.40
N ALA A 49 2.16 10.76 -15.38
CA ALA A 49 1.08 11.71 -15.14
C ALA A 49 -0.02 11.17 -14.22
N LYS A 50 -0.16 9.85 -14.14
CA LYS A 50 -1.10 9.18 -13.22
C LYS A 50 -0.43 8.78 -11.91
N LEU A 51 0.74 8.17 -11.98
CA LEU A 51 1.43 7.69 -10.79
C LEU A 51 1.75 8.82 -9.80
N ILE A 52 2.18 9.97 -10.29
CA ILE A 52 2.56 11.10 -9.44
C ILE A 52 1.39 11.58 -8.56
N PRO A 53 0.21 11.93 -9.08
CA PRO A 53 -0.92 12.34 -8.25
C PRO A 53 -1.33 11.27 -7.24
N TYR A 54 -1.43 10.01 -7.66
CA TYR A 54 -1.82 8.93 -6.77
C TYR A 54 -0.76 8.65 -5.69
N PHE A 55 0.51 8.85 -5.99
CA PHE A 55 1.57 8.79 -4.99
C PHE A 55 1.37 9.86 -3.90
N PHE A 56 1.13 11.12 -4.29
CA PHE A 56 0.87 12.18 -3.33
C PHE A 56 -0.41 11.95 -2.50
N ILE A 57 -1.48 11.48 -3.12
CA ILE A 57 -2.71 11.10 -2.41
C ILE A 57 -2.41 10.02 -1.37
N ASN A 58 -1.62 9.02 -1.73
CA ASN A 58 -1.25 7.94 -0.83
C ASN A 58 -0.39 8.42 0.35
N GLN A 59 0.55 9.37 0.11
CA GLN A 59 1.31 10.01 1.19
C GLN A 59 0.41 10.83 2.11
N LEU A 60 -0.54 11.58 1.55
CA LEU A 60 -1.52 12.33 2.35
C LEU A 60 -2.38 11.40 3.19
N GLN A 61 -2.79 10.26 2.64
CA GLN A 61 -3.52 9.22 3.37
C GLN A 61 -2.69 8.65 4.52
N PHE A 62 -1.40 8.37 4.29
CA PHE A 62 -0.48 7.91 5.33
C PHE A 62 -0.40 8.91 6.50
N ILE A 63 -0.16 10.18 6.19
CA ILE A 63 -0.11 11.26 7.20
C ILE A 63 -1.44 11.40 7.93
N GLY A 64 -2.56 11.38 7.18
CA GLY A 64 -3.90 11.47 7.74
C GLY A 64 -4.22 10.34 8.72
N MET A 65 -3.86 9.10 8.37
CA MET A 65 -4.08 7.93 9.24
C MET A 65 -3.24 7.98 10.51
N ILE A 66 -1.99 8.45 10.41
CA ILE A 66 -1.14 8.68 11.59
C ILE A 66 -1.73 9.80 12.47
N ALA A 67 -2.17 10.90 11.87
CA ALA A 67 -2.81 11.99 12.58
C ALA A 67 -4.10 11.53 13.30
N LEU A 68 -4.92 10.71 12.65
CA LEU A 68 -6.09 10.09 13.29
C LEU A 68 -5.69 9.22 14.48
N GLY A 69 -4.64 8.40 14.34
CA GLY A 69 -4.11 7.59 15.44
C GLY A 69 -3.61 8.42 16.61
N TYR A 70 -3.07 9.60 16.34
CA TYR A 70 -2.49 10.47 17.36
C TYR A 70 -3.53 11.37 18.08
N PHE A 71 -4.52 11.87 17.35
CA PHE A 71 -5.51 12.83 17.88
C PHE A 71 -6.84 12.19 18.25
N VAL A 72 -7.34 11.25 17.44
CA VAL A 72 -8.70 10.68 17.61
C VAL A 72 -8.71 9.55 18.62
N LEU A 73 -7.71 8.67 18.65
CA LEU A 73 -7.68 7.57 19.61
C LEU A 73 -7.68 8.05 21.07
N PRO A 74 -6.87 9.05 21.46
CA PRO A 74 -6.94 9.59 22.82
C PRO A 74 -8.27 10.26 23.16
N ALA A 75 -8.91 10.92 22.18
CA ALA A 75 -10.21 11.54 22.35
C ALA A 75 -11.34 10.53 22.60
N LEU A 76 -11.12 9.25 22.27
CA LEU A 76 -12.04 8.14 22.50
C LEU A 76 -11.63 7.25 23.70
N ASP A 77 -10.78 7.76 24.60
CA ASP A 77 -10.22 7.01 25.75
C ASP A 77 -9.53 5.70 25.37
N MET A 78 -9.02 5.62 24.12
CA MET A 78 -8.24 4.46 23.64
C MET A 78 -6.74 4.71 23.84
N PRO A 79 -5.92 3.63 23.96
CA PRO A 79 -4.48 3.76 24.08
C PRO A 79 -3.90 4.57 22.92
N THR A 80 -3.07 5.56 23.24
CA THR A 80 -2.45 6.44 22.25
C THR A 80 -1.54 5.68 21.30
N PHE A 81 -1.61 6.01 20.02
CA PHE A 81 -0.64 5.58 19.04
C PHE A 81 0.52 6.57 19.05
N SER A 82 1.71 6.12 19.40
CA SER A 82 2.92 6.95 19.39
C SER A 82 3.93 6.39 18.39
N LEU A 83 4.42 7.25 17.50
CA LEU A 83 5.56 6.93 16.66
C LEU A 83 6.83 6.99 17.49
N THR A 84 7.50 5.86 17.67
CA THR A 84 8.83 5.77 18.30
C THR A 84 9.89 5.64 17.21
N GLY A 85 11.03 6.30 17.36
CA GLY A 85 12.14 6.22 16.41
C GLY A 85 12.23 7.37 15.41
N SER A 86 12.91 7.14 14.30
CA SER A 86 13.22 8.18 13.30
C SER A 86 12.04 8.44 12.35
N TYR A 87 11.53 9.66 12.32
CA TYR A 87 10.50 10.09 11.36
C TYR A 87 10.94 9.89 9.89
N TYR A 88 12.24 9.99 9.62
CA TYR A 88 12.81 9.74 8.30
C TYR A 88 12.58 8.28 7.87
N ALA A 89 12.74 7.33 8.77
CA ALA A 89 12.51 5.91 8.47
C ALA A 89 11.05 5.63 8.10
N TYR A 90 10.10 6.27 8.78
CA TYR A 90 8.68 6.18 8.41
C TYR A 90 8.37 6.82 7.05
N ALA A 91 9.02 7.94 6.73
CA ALA A 91 8.88 8.58 5.42
C ALA A 91 9.40 7.67 4.29
N VAL A 92 10.56 7.05 4.46
CA VAL A 92 11.12 6.10 3.49
C VAL A 92 10.21 4.88 3.34
N LEU A 93 9.74 4.32 4.46
CA LEU A 93 8.84 3.17 4.45
C LEU A 93 7.51 3.50 3.75
N SER A 94 6.91 4.66 4.02
CA SER A 94 5.66 5.09 3.37
C SER A 94 5.84 5.26 1.86
N CYS A 95 6.98 5.79 1.42
CA CYS A 95 7.32 5.88 0.00
C CYS A 95 7.44 4.49 -0.64
N ALA A 96 8.10 3.55 0.02
CA ALA A 96 8.24 2.18 -0.46
C ALA A 96 6.88 1.46 -0.57
N ILE A 97 6.03 1.59 0.45
CA ILE A 97 4.67 1.04 0.44
C ILE A 97 3.84 1.65 -0.69
N SER A 98 3.92 2.97 -0.88
CA SER A 98 3.20 3.66 -1.96
C SER A 98 3.64 3.18 -3.34
N LEU A 99 4.94 3.01 -3.56
CA LEU A 99 5.47 2.50 -4.82
C LEU A 99 5.02 1.05 -5.06
N ALA A 100 5.02 0.20 -4.03
CA ALA A 100 4.53 -1.17 -4.13
C ALA A 100 3.03 -1.21 -4.47
N ALA A 101 2.20 -0.39 -3.81
CA ALA A 101 0.77 -0.29 -4.08
C ALA A 101 0.47 0.22 -5.49
N LEU A 102 1.19 1.24 -5.96
CA LEU A 102 1.06 1.77 -7.31
C LEU A 102 1.54 0.77 -8.37
N GLY A 103 2.64 0.06 -8.10
CA GLY A 103 3.14 -1.02 -8.97
C GLY A 103 2.11 -2.14 -9.11
N TYR A 104 1.48 -2.53 -8.01
CA TYR A 104 0.37 -3.49 -8.04
C TYR A 104 -0.82 -2.96 -8.85
N GLY A 105 -1.20 -1.69 -8.68
CA GLY A 105 -2.26 -1.05 -9.45
C GLY A 105 -1.96 -1.03 -10.96
N LEU A 106 -0.72 -0.78 -11.34
CA LEU A 106 -0.27 -0.88 -12.74
C LEU A 106 -0.39 -2.31 -13.26
N LEU A 107 0.05 -3.30 -12.49
CA LEU A 107 -0.06 -4.72 -12.86
C LEU A 107 -1.52 -5.09 -13.14
N ILE A 108 -2.43 -4.78 -12.21
CA ILE A 108 -3.86 -5.03 -12.39
C ILE A 108 -4.41 -4.29 -13.61
N SER A 109 -3.98 -3.05 -13.83
CA SER A 109 -4.41 -2.27 -15.00
C SER A 109 -4.02 -2.92 -16.34
N VAL A 110 -2.94 -3.67 -16.38
CA VAL A 110 -2.51 -4.40 -17.58
C VAL A 110 -3.33 -5.67 -17.80
N ILE A 111 -3.64 -6.38 -16.72
CA ILE A 111 -4.37 -7.67 -16.76
C ILE A 111 -5.87 -7.45 -17.00
N ALA A 112 -6.46 -6.46 -16.32
CA ALA A 112 -7.88 -6.18 -16.40
C ALA A 112 -8.25 -5.53 -17.74
N LYS A 113 -9.27 -6.06 -18.38
CA LYS A 113 -9.82 -5.52 -19.65
C LYS A 113 -10.96 -4.53 -19.42
N THR A 114 -11.66 -4.66 -18.30
CA THR A 114 -12.78 -3.78 -17.91
C THR A 114 -12.56 -3.20 -16.52
N THR A 115 -13.31 -2.14 -16.20
CA THR A 115 -13.29 -1.53 -14.87
C THR A 115 -13.76 -2.50 -13.79
N GLU A 116 -14.77 -3.30 -14.07
CA GLU A 116 -15.28 -4.33 -13.16
C GLU A 116 -14.22 -5.39 -12.86
N GLN A 117 -13.51 -5.85 -13.89
CA GLN A 117 -12.40 -6.80 -13.72
C GLN A 117 -11.26 -6.17 -12.89
N ALA A 118 -10.96 -4.90 -13.09
CA ALA A 118 -9.94 -4.20 -12.32
C ALA A 118 -10.29 -4.16 -10.81
N VAL A 119 -11.55 -3.88 -10.48
CA VAL A 119 -12.03 -3.88 -9.08
C VAL A 119 -11.97 -5.27 -8.48
N VAL A 120 -12.49 -6.29 -9.19
CA VAL A 120 -12.58 -7.66 -8.67
C VAL A 120 -11.19 -8.27 -8.49
N LEU A 121 -10.33 -8.19 -9.50
CA LEU A 121 -8.96 -8.74 -9.44
C LEU A 121 -8.09 -7.95 -8.46
N GLY A 122 -8.19 -6.63 -8.50
CA GLY A 122 -7.41 -5.76 -7.64
C GLY A 122 -7.85 -5.84 -6.18
N GLY A 123 -9.13 -5.68 -5.91
CA GLY A 123 -9.69 -5.77 -4.56
C GLY A 123 -9.55 -7.16 -3.96
N GLY A 124 -9.86 -8.21 -4.74
CA GLY A 124 -9.66 -9.60 -4.32
C GLY A 124 -8.20 -9.90 -3.99
N GLY A 125 -7.27 -9.45 -4.83
CA GLY A 125 -5.85 -9.62 -4.58
C GLY A 125 -5.36 -8.88 -3.33
N ILE A 126 -5.87 -7.66 -3.04
CA ILE A 126 -5.58 -6.94 -1.80
C ILE A 126 -6.04 -7.75 -0.59
N ILE A 127 -7.26 -8.30 -0.62
CA ILE A 127 -7.79 -9.10 0.49
C ILE A 127 -6.93 -10.35 0.70
N ILE A 128 -6.54 -11.04 -0.37
CA ILE A 128 -5.66 -12.22 -0.27
C ILE A 128 -4.29 -11.83 0.28
N MET A 129 -3.68 -10.76 -0.23
CA MET A 129 -2.39 -10.28 0.28
C MET A 129 -2.46 -9.84 1.74
N ALA A 130 -3.57 -9.23 2.16
CA ALA A 130 -3.80 -8.83 3.55
C ALA A 130 -3.99 -10.02 4.48
N ALA A 131 -4.75 -11.03 4.03
CA ALA A 131 -4.96 -12.26 4.80
C ALA A 131 -3.65 -13.03 5.00
N ILE A 132 -2.86 -13.20 3.93
CA ILE A 132 -1.57 -13.90 3.99
C ILE A 132 -0.51 -13.04 4.68
N GLY A 133 -0.49 -11.72 4.44
CA GLY A 133 0.52 -10.80 4.94
C GLY A 133 0.44 -10.44 6.43
N GLY A 134 -0.45 -11.07 7.19
CA GLY A 134 -0.52 -10.84 8.64
C GLY A 134 -1.34 -9.61 9.07
N ILE A 135 -2.03 -8.96 8.13
CA ILE A 135 -2.84 -7.77 8.42
C ILE A 135 -4.14 -8.16 9.13
N MET A 136 -4.85 -9.18 8.59
CA MET A 136 -6.10 -9.67 9.18
C MET A 136 -5.86 -10.64 10.32
N VAL A 137 -4.91 -11.56 10.14
CA VAL A 137 -4.53 -12.56 11.13
C VAL A 137 -3.04 -12.39 11.41
N PRO A 138 -2.63 -12.12 12.66
CA PRO A 138 -1.23 -11.97 13.01
C PRO A 138 -0.41 -13.21 12.64
N THR A 139 0.79 -13.04 12.08
CA THR A 139 1.63 -14.12 11.57
C THR A 139 2.00 -15.16 12.62
N TYR A 140 2.15 -14.74 13.89
CA TYR A 140 2.48 -15.66 15.01
C TYR A 140 1.38 -16.67 15.36
N VAL A 141 0.15 -16.47 14.86
CA VAL A 141 -0.99 -17.40 15.04
C VAL A 141 -1.15 -18.35 13.84
N MET A 142 -0.43 -18.06 12.74
CA MET A 142 -0.53 -18.83 11.49
C MET A 142 0.29 -20.13 11.56
N PRO A 143 -0.15 -21.20 10.85
CA PRO A 143 0.67 -22.38 10.63
C PRO A 143 1.99 -22.03 9.90
N GLU A 144 3.05 -22.81 10.12
CA GLU A 144 4.40 -22.55 9.54
C GLU A 144 4.39 -22.36 8.02
N ILE A 145 3.56 -23.12 7.30
CA ILE A 145 3.42 -23.00 5.85
C ILE A 145 2.91 -21.61 5.47
N MET A 146 1.92 -21.09 6.20
CA MET A 146 1.37 -19.75 5.94
C MET A 146 2.36 -18.65 6.31
N GLN A 147 3.15 -18.84 7.37
CA GLN A 147 4.22 -17.90 7.73
C GLN A 147 5.27 -17.79 6.63
N THR A 148 5.62 -18.91 5.99
CA THR A 148 6.55 -18.92 4.85
C THR A 148 5.95 -18.19 3.65
N ILE A 149 4.67 -18.39 3.37
CA ILE A 149 3.98 -17.70 2.27
C ILE A 149 3.82 -16.20 2.57
N ALA A 150 3.61 -15.82 3.83
CA ALA A 150 3.52 -14.43 4.27
C ALA A 150 4.77 -13.60 3.90
N GLN A 151 5.95 -14.24 3.88
CA GLN A 151 7.21 -13.60 3.48
C GLN A 151 7.22 -13.14 2.01
N PHE A 152 6.36 -13.68 1.16
CA PHE A 152 6.23 -13.23 -0.24
C PHE A 152 5.20 -12.11 -0.42
N SER A 153 4.41 -11.79 0.62
CA SER A 153 3.42 -10.72 0.54
C SER A 153 4.05 -9.34 0.69
N PRO A 154 3.88 -8.42 -0.30
CA PRO A 154 4.34 -7.04 -0.16
C PRO A 154 3.73 -6.33 1.06
N MET A 155 2.49 -6.66 1.41
CA MET A 155 1.82 -6.15 2.59
C MET A 155 2.43 -6.70 3.89
N GLY A 156 2.86 -7.97 3.89
CA GLY A 156 3.57 -8.59 5.01
C GLY A 156 4.91 -7.89 5.29
N TRP A 157 5.67 -7.59 4.24
CA TRP A 157 6.92 -6.82 4.38
C TRP A 157 6.69 -5.41 4.90
N ALA A 158 5.67 -4.72 4.38
CA ALA A 158 5.29 -3.40 4.85
C ALA A 158 4.93 -3.41 6.33
N LEU A 159 4.14 -4.40 6.77
CA LEU A 159 3.73 -4.55 8.17
C LEU A 159 4.91 -4.86 9.08
N THR A 160 5.77 -5.80 8.69
CA THR A 160 6.98 -6.15 9.44
C THR A 160 7.93 -4.95 9.56
N GLY A 161 8.16 -4.22 8.46
CA GLY A 161 8.96 -3.00 8.44
C GLY A 161 8.40 -1.94 9.39
N PHE A 162 7.09 -1.73 9.39
CA PHE A 162 6.43 -0.77 10.27
C PHE A 162 6.53 -1.18 11.75
N GLN A 163 6.32 -2.46 12.04
CA GLN A 163 6.43 -3.01 13.40
C GLN A 163 7.86 -2.93 13.93
N ASN A 164 8.86 -3.22 13.10
CA ASN A 164 10.26 -3.09 13.48
C ASN A 164 10.63 -1.66 13.84
N LEU A 165 10.11 -0.67 13.10
CA LEU A 165 10.31 0.74 13.43
C LEU A 165 9.63 1.14 14.75
N LEU A 166 8.43 0.59 15.03
CA LEU A 166 7.71 0.88 16.27
C LEU A 166 8.33 0.22 17.50
N LEU A 167 8.79 -1.03 17.37
CA LEU A 167 9.21 -1.84 18.52
C LEU A 167 10.70 -1.67 18.87
N ASN A 168 11.55 -1.45 17.88
CA ASN A 168 12.99 -1.64 18.04
C ASN A 168 13.84 -0.38 18.04
N GLN A 169 13.31 0.81 17.88
CA GLN A 169 14.10 2.06 17.77
C GLN A 169 15.30 1.96 16.78
N TYR A 170 15.21 1.09 15.77
CA TYR A 170 16.34 0.78 14.89
C TYR A 170 16.48 1.75 13.73
N ASP A 171 17.74 1.99 13.38
CA ASP A 171 18.21 2.72 12.23
C ASP A 171 17.91 1.96 10.92
N LEU A 172 17.82 2.67 9.80
CA LEU A 172 17.52 2.15 8.46
C LEU A 172 18.37 0.93 8.03
N SER A 173 19.54 0.74 8.65
CA SER A 173 20.46 -0.35 8.34
C SER A 173 19.93 -1.75 8.64
N GLN A 174 18.90 -1.88 9.48
CA GLN A 174 18.34 -3.19 9.86
C GLN A 174 17.05 -3.57 9.10
N ILE A 175 16.51 -2.67 8.30
CA ILE A 175 15.36 -2.98 7.43
C ILE A 175 15.77 -3.91 6.28
N GLN A 176 17.05 -4.03 5.99
CA GLN A 176 17.61 -4.81 4.87
C GLN A 176 17.86 -6.30 5.16
N GLN A 177 17.68 -6.76 6.39
CA GLN A 177 17.83 -8.18 6.69
C GLN A 177 16.45 -8.83 6.86
N PRO A 178 15.95 -9.58 5.87
CA PRO A 178 14.91 -10.57 6.10
C PRO A 178 15.51 -11.71 6.94
N LEU A 179 14.94 -11.95 8.11
CA LEU A 179 15.15 -13.19 8.85
C LEU A 179 14.52 -14.36 8.11
#